data_0733f6f4f56016b9806a884c02713bd4
#
_entry.id   0733f6f4f56016b9806a884c02713bd4
#
_cell.length_a   1.000
_cell.length_b   1.000
_cell.length_c   1.000
_cell.angle_alpha   90.00
_cell.angle_beta   90.00
_cell.angle_gamma   90.00
#
_symmetry.space_group_name_H-M   'P 1'
#
loop_
_entity.id
_entity.type
_entity.pdbx_description
1 polymer ?
#
loop_
_entity_poly.entity_id
_entity_poly.type
_entity_poly.pdbx_seq_one_letter_code
_entity_poly.pdbx_strand_id
1 'polypeptide(L)'
;VHLVGRFDCAPASGRRARSRPGRLGFAAVSYYVTTPIYYVNAQPHLGHAYTTIAADVLARHMRQRGEDVFFLTGTDEHGEPVALAAEREGVTPKELADRNAARFEALMPQLDASNDFFIRTSDPRHGERVREVMQRVHDNGHTYLGTYEGWYCPRCADFKNDNEIAEGNTCPIHHIPLDREQEENWFFRLSAFQEPLERLLAEGSNFVAPVARLNEARSFVEQGLRDVSLSRGKLTWGVPVPWDPNHVFYVWFDALLNYYTALGFGREGEDVTDTFWPPSVHLIGKDILKFHAVYWPALLMAAGLELPRRLFVHGFLLMDGEKMSKSLG
;
A
#
# COMPACT_ATOMS: atom_id res chain seq x y z
N VAL A 1 -29.52 37.83 54.31
CA VAL A 1 -28.50 37.93 55.36
C VAL A 1 -27.28 37.16 54.86
N HIS A 2 -26.19 37.89 54.61
CA HIS A 2 -24.87 37.41 54.16
C HIS A 2 -24.16 36.54 55.19
N LEU A 3 -23.42 35.56 54.80
CA LEU A 3 -22.08 35.24 55.35
C LEU A 3 -21.23 34.52 54.35
N VAL A 4 -20.22 35.26 53.87
CA VAL A 4 -19.09 34.79 53.05
C VAL A 4 -18.01 34.28 54.03
N GLY A 5 -17.65 33.01 53.91
CA GLY A 5 -16.48 32.45 54.60
C GLY A 5 -15.36 32.18 53.61
N ARG A 6 -14.30 33.01 53.65
CA ARG A 6 -13.04 32.72 52.96
C ARG A 6 -12.28 31.65 53.74
N PHE A 7 -11.88 30.60 53.06
CA PHE A 7 -10.85 29.68 53.56
C PHE A 7 -9.54 29.93 52.81
N ASP A 8 -8.58 30.54 53.52
CA ASP A 8 -7.19 30.61 53.12
C ASP A 8 -6.55 29.23 53.33
N CYS A 9 -6.09 28.59 52.27
CA CYS A 9 -5.24 27.41 52.36
C CYS A 9 -3.77 27.81 52.12
N ALA A 10 -2.96 27.70 53.17
CA ALA A 10 -1.52 27.84 53.12
C ALA A 10 -0.86 26.66 52.34
N PRO A 11 0.28 26.88 51.67
CA PRO A 11 0.93 25.84 50.91
C PRO A 11 1.62 24.82 51.81
N ALA A 12 1.26 23.56 51.71
CA ALA A 12 1.94 22.44 52.34
C ALA A 12 3.25 22.14 51.65
N SER A 13 4.31 22.24 52.39
CA SER A 13 5.69 21.91 52.05
C SER A 13 5.91 20.44 51.67
N GLY A 14 6.71 20.20 50.63
CA GLY A 14 7.67 19.09 50.58
C GLY A 14 7.10 17.69 50.43
N ARG A 15 6.65 17.31 49.22
CA ARG A 15 6.67 15.91 48.83
C ARG A 15 7.89 15.65 47.91
N ARG A 16 8.89 14.96 48.46
CA ARG A 16 10.00 14.40 47.70
C ARG A 16 9.41 13.52 46.59
N ALA A 17 9.74 13.86 45.35
CA ALA A 17 9.49 13.00 44.20
C ALA A 17 10.14 11.62 44.45
N ARG A 18 9.32 10.59 44.60
CA ARG A 18 9.80 9.20 44.55
C ARG A 18 10.29 8.97 43.16
N SER A 19 11.57 8.82 42.96
CA SER A 19 12.21 8.32 41.76
C SER A 19 11.55 6.96 41.44
N ARG A 20 10.87 6.86 40.30
CA ARG A 20 10.44 5.57 39.76
C ARG A 20 11.68 4.72 39.54
N PRO A 21 11.69 3.43 39.96
CA PRO A 21 12.80 2.52 39.66
C PRO A 21 12.99 2.51 38.15
N GLY A 22 14.25 2.71 37.70
CA GLY A 22 14.62 2.74 36.31
C GLY A 22 14.11 1.48 35.60
N ARG A 23 13.30 1.65 34.57
CA ARG A 23 13.09 0.60 33.58
C ARG A 23 14.49 0.27 33.07
N LEU A 24 14.91 -0.99 33.24
CA LEU A 24 16.01 -1.55 32.48
C LEU A 24 15.72 -1.20 31.02
N GLY A 25 16.59 -0.39 30.42
CA GLY A 25 16.41 0.13 29.08
C GLY A 25 16.58 -1.00 28.04
N PHE A 26 15.52 -1.75 27.82
CA PHE A 26 15.36 -2.42 26.54
C PHE A 26 15.16 -1.31 25.51
N ALA A 27 16.03 -1.25 24.50
CA ALA A 27 15.79 -0.39 23.35
C ALA A 27 14.38 -0.70 22.85
N ALA A 28 13.53 0.32 22.70
CA ALA A 28 12.20 0.14 22.15
C ALA A 28 12.35 -0.53 20.79
N VAL A 29 11.65 -1.65 20.57
CA VAL A 29 11.65 -2.31 19.27
C VAL A 29 10.78 -1.47 18.35
N SER A 30 11.31 -1.15 17.17
CA SER A 30 10.53 -0.42 16.18
C SER A 30 9.45 -1.33 15.59
N TYR A 31 8.26 -0.77 15.41
CA TYR A 31 7.10 -1.47 14.85
C TYR A 31 6.45 -0.65 13.74
N TYR A 32 6.57 -1.12 12.52
CA TYR A 32 6.03 -0.48 11.34
C TYR A 32 4.79 -1.24 10.85
N VAL A 33 3.63 -0.59 10.89
CA VAL A 33 2.34 -1.13 10.43
C VAL A 33 1.79 -0.27 9.31
N THR A 34 1.22 -0.91 8.29
CA THR A 34 0.63 -0.21 7.16
C THR A 34 -0.76 -0.72 6.81
N THR A 35 -1.60 0.16 6.27
CA THR A 35 -2.72 -0.22 5.41
C THR A 35 -2.27 -0.27 3.95
N PRO A 36 -3.11 -0.75 3.00
CA PRO A 36 -2.95 -0.34 1.60
C PRO A 36 -3.15 1.16 1.47
N ILE A 37 -2.57 1.75 0.45
CA ILE A 37 -2.97 3.09 0.03
C ILE A 37 -4.22 3.00 -0.86
N TYR A 38 -5.11 3.97 -0.75
CA TYR A 38 -6.46 3.88 -1.31
C TYR A 38 -6.58 4.59 -2.64
N TYR A 39 -7.17 3.92 -3.64
CA TYR A 39 -7.45 4.51 -4.94
C TYR A 39 -8.42 5.68 -4.85
N VAL A 40 -8.01 6.83 -5.40
CA VAL A 40 -8.78 8.08 -5.36
C VAL A 40 -9.80 8.24 -6.51
N ASN A 41 -10.05 7.20 -7.29
CA ASN A 41 -11.04 7.21 -8.36
C ASN A 41 -12.50 7.30 -7.88
N ALA A 42 -12.73 7.23 -6.57
CA ALA A 42 -14.04 7.35 -5.92
C ALA A 42 -13.90 7.76 -4.46
N GLN A 43 -15.05 7.95 -3.78
CA GLN A 43 -15.10 8.32 -2.37
C GLN A 43 -14.73 7.16 -1.44
N PRO A 44 -14.28 7.45 -0.18
CA PRO A 44 -14.10 6.45 0.86
C PRO A 44 -15.37 5.63 1.11
N HIS A 45 -15.20 4.38 1.52
CA HIS A 45 -16.28 3.48 1.92
C HIS A 45 -15.90 2.63 3.12
N LEU A 46 -16.84 1.87 3.68
CA LEU A 46 -16.66 1.06 4.89
C LEU A 46 -15.46 0.09 4.83
N GLY A 47 -15.12 -0.42 3.64
CA GLY A 47 -13.93 -1.29 3.49
C GLY A 47 -12.62 -0.58 3.84
N HIS A 48 -12.49 0.70 3.48
CA HIS A 48 -11.33 1.52 3.86
C HIS A 48 -11.29 1.76 5.37
N ALA A 49 -12.44 2.13 5.97
CA ALA A 49 -12.57 2.32 7.41
C ALA A 49 -12.20 1.03 8.18
N TYR A 50 -12.67 -0.12 7.72
CA TYR A 50 -12.38 -1.41 8.33
C TYR A 50 -10.87 -1.68 8.41
N THR A 51 -10.14 -1.53 7.30
CA THR A 51 -8.69 -1.77 7.28
C THR A 51 -7.95 -0.74 8.13
N THR A 52 -8.35 0.53 8.05
CA THR A 52 -7.74 1.61 8.85
C THR A 52 -7.92 1.36 10.36
N ILE A 53 -9.13 1.03 10.81
CA ILE A 53 -9.41 0.73 12.22
C ILE A 53 -8.61 -0.48 12.69
N ALA A 54 -8.53 -1.55 11.88
CA ALA A 54 -7.77 -2.73 12.24
C ALA A 54 -6.27 -2.42 12.43
N ALA A 55 -5.69 -1.60 11.54
CA ALA A 55 -4.29 -1.16 11.65
C ALA A 55 -4.10 -0.24 12.86
N ASP A 56 -5.04 0.66 13.14
CA ASP A 56 -4.99 1.57 14.28
C ASP A 56 -5.04 0.83 15.62
N VAL A 57 -5.92 -0.17 15.76
CA VAL A 57 -5.97 -1.02 16.95
C VAL A 57 -4.61 -1.68 17.21
N LEU A 58 -3.97 -2.19 16.16
CA LEU A 58 -2.66 -2.82 16.27
C LEU A 58 -1.58 -1.78 16.63
N ALA A 59 -1.57 -0.62 15.99
CA ALA A 59 -0.65 0.48 16.29
C ALA A 59 -0.77 0.93 17.76
N ARG A 60 -1.99 1.16 18.22
CA ARG A 60 -2.26 1.54 19.64
C ARG A 60 -1.81 0.45 20.60
N HIS A 61 -2.07 -0.82 20.30
CA HIS A 61 -1.64 -1.95 21.11
C HIS A 61 -0.12 -1.98 21.25
N MET A 62 0.61 -1.81 20.16
CA MET A 62 2.08 -1.84 20.18
C MET A 62 2.65 -0.62 20.93
N ARG A 63 2.07 0.56 20.79
CA ARG A 63 2.42 1.75 21.59
C ARG A 63 2.18 1.53 23.09
N GLN A 64 1.08 0.88 23.48
CA GLN A 64 0.83 0.51 24.88
C GLN A 64 1.87 -0.46 25.43
N ARG A 65 2.47 -1.29 24.60
CA ARG A 65 3.58 -2.18 24.97
C ARG A 65 4.92 -1.43 25.12
N GLY A 66 4.98 -0.17 24.70
CA GLY A 66 6.17 0.67 24.76
C GLY A 66 7.05 0.57 23.52
N GLU A 67 6.54 0.03 22.42
CA GLU A 67 7.24 0.00 21.14
C GLU A 67 7.20 1.39 20.48
N ASP A 68 8.25 1.72 19.70
CA ASP A 68 8.24 2.87 18.81
C ASP A 68 7.51 2.48 17.52
N VAL A 69 6.34 3.09 17.27
CA VAL A 69 5.43 2.69 16.21
C VAL A 69 5.38 3.73 15.11
N PHE A 70 5.47 3.28 13.85
CA PHE A 70 5.14 4.05 12.68
C PHE A 70 3.92 3.42 11.98
N PHE A 71 2.82 4.16 11.92
CA PHE A 71 1.58 3.74 11.25
C PHE A 71 1.38 4.55 9.98
N LEU A 72 1.52 3.88 8.82
CA LEU A 72 1.35 4.45 7.49
C LEU A 72 0.01 4.09 6.88
N THR A 73 -0.66 5.08 6.33
CA THR A 73 -1.78 4.96 5.39
C THR A 73 -1.63 6.03 4.31
N GLY A 74 -2.53 6.07 3.30
CA GLY A 74 -2.43 7.09 2.26
C GLY A 74 -3.32 6.82 1.06
N THR A 75 -3.01 7.50 -0.04
CA THR A 75 -3.75 7.42 -1.30
C THR A 75 -2.86 7.04 -2.48
N ASP A 76 -3.42 6.17 -3.33
CA ASP A 76 -2.90 5.83 -4.65
C ASP A 76 -3.59 6.70 -5.69
N GLU A 77 -2.80 7.59 -6.32
CA GLU A 77 -3.32 8.70 -7.11
C GLU A 77 -2.99 8.63 -8.59
N HIS A 78 -2.11 7.71 -8.99
CA HIS A 78 -1.67 7.54 -10.36
C HIS A 78 -2.50 6.49 -11.12
N GLY A 79 -2.20 6.35 -12.40
CA GLY A 79 -2.75 5.31 -13.25
C GLY A 79 -4.01 5.69 -14.03
N GLU A 80 -4.34 4.84 -14.98
CA GLU A 80 -5.42 5.05 -15.94
C GLU A 80 -6.82 5.20 -15.29
N PRO A 81 -7.20 4.46 -14.21
CA PRO A 81 -8.51 4.64 -13.59
C PRO A 81 -8.76 6.07 -13.07
N VAL A 82 -7.71 6.73 -12.58
CA VAL A 82 -7.80 8.12 -12.11
C VAL A 82 -7.86 9.08 -13.31
N ALA A 83 -7.05 8.85 -14.35
CA ALA A 83 -7.08 9.64 -15.57
C ALA A 83 -8.46 9.60 -16.25
N LEU A 84 -9.03 8.40 -16.42
CA LEU A 84 -10.37 8.22 -17.00
C LEU A 84 -11.49 8.83 -16.14
N ALA A 85 -11.36 8.77 -14.82
CA ALA A 85 -12.34 9.40 -13.93
C ALA A 85 -12.28 10.94 -14.04
N ALA A 86 -11.08 11.50 -14.13
CA ALA A 86 -10.87 12.92 -14.31
C ALA A 86 -11.42 13.43 -15.66
N GLU A 87 -11.18 12.67 -16.73
CA GLU A 87 -11.72 12.98 -18.07
C GLU A 87 -13.26 13.04 -18.07
N ARG A 88 -13.92 12.05 -17.42
CA ARG A 88 -15.38 12.03 -17.29
C ARG A 88 -15.95 13.21 -16.53
N GLU A 89 -15.17 13.77 -15.59
CA GLU A 89 -15.57 14.93 -14.80
C GLU A 89 -15.11 16.27 -15.43
N GLY A 90 -14.34 16.23 -16.53
CA GLY A 90 -13.82 17.43 -17.19
C GLY A 90 -12.78 18.20 -16.37
N VAL A 91 -12.02 17.49 -15.53
CA VAL A 91 -10.95 18.03 -14.68
C VAL A 91 -9.61 17.35 -15.00
N THR A 92 -8.51 17.90 -14.52
CA THR A 92 -7.21 17.22 -14.62
C THR A 92 -7.10 16.07 -13.62
N PRO A 93 -6.30 15.02 -13.91
CA PRO A 93 -6.04 13.93 -12.96
C PRO A 93 -5.53 14.45 -11.60
N LYS A 94 -4.71 15.49 -11.60
CA LYS A 94 -4.19 16.13 -10.37
C LYS A 94 -5.30 16.75 -9.54
N GLU A 95 -6.21 17.50 -10.16
CA GLU A 95 -7.36 18.13 -9.46
C GLU A 95 -8.29 17.07 -8.87
N LEU A 96 -8.57 16.00 -9.62
CA LEU A 96 -9.36 14.87 -9.09
C LEU A 96 -8.66 14.22 -7.90
N ALA A 97 -7.37 13.92 -8.03
CA ALA A 97 -6.56 13.29 -6.99
C ALA A 97 -6.53 14.17 -5.73
N ASP A 98 -6.25 15.47 -5.85
CA ASP A 98 -6.21 16.40 -4.71
C ASP A 98 -7.54 16.46 -3.97
N ARG A 99 -8.63 16.58 -4.72
CA ARG A 99 -9.98 16.63 -4.14
C ARG A 99 -10.36 15.36 -3.41
N ASN A 100 -10.07 14.20 -4.01
CA ASN A 100 -10.46 12.93 -3.43
C ASN A 100 -9.50 12.50 -2.31
N ALA A 101 -8.20 12.73 -2.43
CA ALA A 101 -7.23 12.48 -1.36
C ALA A 101 -7.59 13.24 -0.09
N ALA A 102 -7.98 14.51 -0.21
CA ALA A 102 -8.46 15.29 0.94
C ALA A 102 -9.65 14.64 1.67
N ARG A 103 -10.54 13.92 0.96
CA ARG A 103 -11.65 13.16 1.58
C ARG A 103 -11.16 11.94 2.35
N PHE A 104 -10.15 11.24 1.84
CA PHE A 104 -9.54 10.11 2.55
C PHE A 104 -8.75 10.60 3.76
N GLU A 105 -8.02 11.68 3.65
CA GLU A 105 -7.29 12.28 4.76
C GLU A 105 -8.25 12.76 5.87
N ALA A 106 -9.35 13.42 5.49
CA ALA A 106 -10.40 13.85 6.42
C ALA A 106 -11.13 12.67 7.12
N LEU A 107 -11.07 11.46 6.57
CA LEU A 107 -11.62 10.27 7.21
C LEU A 107 -10.79 9.85 8.44
N MET A 108 -9.47 10.10 8.44
CA MET A 108 -8.59 9.65 9.53
C MET A 108 -9.01 10.20 10.90
N PRO A 109 -9.19 11.51 11.11
CA PRO A 109 -9.69 12.02 12.39
C PRO A 109 -11.14 11.60 12.70
N GLN A 110 -11.99 11.34 11.70
CA GLN A 110 -13.35 10.85 11.93
C GLN A 110 -13.35 9.41 12.49
N LEU A 111 -12.35 8.61 12.17
CA LEU A 111 -12.13 7.26 12.70
C LEU A 111 -11.28 7.26 13.98
N ASP A 112 -10.86 8.42 14.48
CA ASP A 112 -9.87 8.56 15.55
C ASP A 112 -8.59 7.75 15.25
N ALA A 113 -8.20 7.64 13.96
CA ALA A 113 -7.02 6.90 13.53
C ALA A 113 -5.74 7.64 13.94
N SER A 114 -4.81 6.90 14.53
CA SER A 114 -3.56 7.42 15.07
C SER A 114 -2.37 7.23 14.11
N ASN A 115 -2.63 7.32 12.78
CA ASN A 115 -1.59 7.22 11.78
C ASN A 115 -0.54 8.34 11.95
N ASP A 116 0.73 7.95 11.82
CA ASP A 116 1.86 8.88 11.94
C ASP A 116 2.08 9.64 10.62
N PHE A 117 1.75 9.00 9.49
CA PHE A 117 1.90 9.62 8.18
C PHE A 117 0.76 9.21 7.23
N PHE A 118 0.37 10.16 6.38
CA PHE A 118 -0.56 9.95 5.28
C PHE A 118 0.17 10.25 3.97
N ILE A 119 0.59 9.19 3.25
CA ILE A 119 1.32 9.35 1.99
C ILE A 119 0.37 9.59 0.83
N ARG A 120 0.82 10.41 -0.13
CA ARG A 120 0.20 10.61 -1.43
C ARG A 120 1.19 10.21 -2.52
N THR A 121 0.81 9.33 -3.44
CA THR A 121 1.75 8.93 -4.51
C THR A 121 2.04 10.06 -5.50
N SER A 122 1.19 11.08 -5.57
CA SER A 122 1.46 12.30 -6.35
C SER A 122 2.40 13.30 -5.67
N ASP A 123 2.90 13.02 -4.44
CA ASP A 123 3.95 13.83 -3.82
C ASP A 123 5.26 13.68 -4.61
N PRO A 124 5.89 14.78 -5.06
CA PRO A 124 7.14 14.71 -5.83
C PRO A 124 8.25 13.91 -5.15
N ARG A 125 8.34 13.96 -3.81
CA ARG A 125 9.34 13.22 -3.02
C ARG A 125 9.15 11.70 -3.14
N HIS A 126 7.88 11.25 -3.21
CA HIS A 126 7.58 9.85 -3.50
C HIS A 126 8.09 9.46 -4.89
N GLY A 127 7.74 10.24 -5.91
CA GLY A 127 8.17 9.99 -7.29
C GLY A 127 9.69 9.97 -7.47
N GLU A 128 10.43 10.83 -6.76
CA GLU A 128 11.90 10.83 -6.76
C GLU A 128 12.46 9.51 -6.23
N ARG A 129 12.00 9.07 -5.06
CA ARG A 129 12.44 7.80 -4.46
C ARG A 129 11.99 6.57 -5.24
N VAL A 130 10.82 6.62 -5.88
CA VAL A 130 10.39 5.55 -6.81
C VAL A 130 11.39 5.42 -7.95
N ARG A 131 11.76 6.52 -8.59
CA ARG A 131 12.75 6.50 -9.68
C ARG A 131 14.11 5.95 -9.23
N GLU A 132 14.58 6.32 -8.04
CA GLU A 132 15.84 5.80 -7.48
C GLU A 132 15.80 4.28 -7.28
N VAL A 133 14.74 3.75 -6.66
CA VAL A 133 14.61 2.30 -6.42
C VAL A 133 14.45 1.57 -7.75
N MET A 134 13.62 2.07 -8.65
CA MET A 134 13.38 1.43 -9.95
C MET A 134 14.59 1.48 -10.86
N GLN A 135 15.40 2.56 -10.80
CA GLN A 135 16.70 2.59 -11.51
C GLN A 135 17.61 1.48 -11.01
N ARG A 136 17.65 1.24 -9.70
CA ARG A 136 18.42 0.12 -9.13
C ARG A 136 17.92 -1.24 -9.63
N VAL A 137 16.60 -1.44 -9.75
CA VAL A 137 16.01 -2.64 -10.32
C VAL A 137 16.44 -2.83 -11.78
N HIS A 138 16.48 -1.74 -12.54
CA HIS A 138 16.94 -1.74 -13.95
C HIS A 138 18.43 -2.08 -14.04
N ASP A 139 19.27 -1.42 -13.26
CA ASP A 139 20.72 -1.61 -13.25
C ASP A 139 21.12 -3.05 -12.83
N ASN A 140 20.31 -3.67 -11.97
CA ASN A 140 20.45 -5.07 -11.58
C ASN A 140 19.98 -6.06 -12.68
N GLY A 141 19.53 -5.58 -13.85
CA GLY A 141 19.16 -6.40 -15.00
C GLY A 141 17.79 -7.08 -14.91
N HIS A 142 16.92 -6.59 -14.03
CA HIS A 142 15.57 -7.16 -13.83
C HIS A 142 14.49 -6.55 -14.70
N THR A 143 14.86 -5.74 -15.70
CA THR A 143 13.91 -5.15 -16.66
C THR A 143 14.39 -5.38 -18.10
N TYR A 144 13.46 -5.32 -19.05
CA TYR A 144 13.75 -5.34 -20.49
C TYR A 144 12.60 -4.72 -21.28
N LEU A 145 12.90 -4.21 -22.48
CA LEU A 145 11.89 -3.70 -23.41
C LEU A 145 11.30 -4.86 -24.21
N GLY A 146 9.99 -4.90 -24.34
CA GLY A 146 9.29 -5.95 -25.09
C GLY A 146 7.92 -5.49 -25.56
N THR A 147 7.35 -6.24 -26.50
CA THR A 147 5.99 -6.00 -26.96
C THR A 147 5.02 -6.86 -26.16
N TYR A 148 4.03 -6.22 -25.57
CA TYR A 148 2.90 -6.93 -24.96
C TYR A 148 1.71 -6.95 -25.94
N GLU A 149 1.15 -8.13 -26.12
CA GLU A 149 -0.13 -8.31 -26.81
C GLU A 149 -1.05 -9.14 -25.91
N GLY A 150 -2.22 -8.61 -25.57
CA GLY A 150 -3.13 -9.30 -24.66
C GLY A 150 -4.47 -8.59 -24.49
N TRP A 151 -5.34 -9.22 -23.69
CA TRP A 151 -6.63 -8.68 -23.33
C TRP A 151 -6.48 -7.64 -22.23
N TYR A 152 -6.82 -6.39 -22.52
CA TYR A 152 -6.68 -5.28 -21.59
C TYR A 152 -7.99 -4.91 -20.93
N CYS A 153 -7.95 -4.70 -19.61
CA CYS A 153 -9.07 -4.19 -18.85
C CYS A 153 -8.79 -2.77 -18.32
N PRO A 154 -9.40 -1.74 -18.90
CA PRO A 154 -9.11 -0.34 -18.49
C PRO A 154 -9.54 -0.04 -17.05
N ARG A 155 -10.50 -0.80 -16.49
CA ARG A 155 -10.89 -0.64 -15.08
C ARG A 155 -9.95 -1.30 -14.08
N CYS A 156 -9.28 -2.40 -14.49
CA CYS A 156 -8.20 -2.98 -13.71
C CYS A 156 -6.89 -2.22 -13.91
N ALA A 157 -6.76 -1.44 -15.00
CA ALA A 157 -5.50 -0.94 -15.55
C ALA A 157 -4.49 -2.08 -15.71
N ASP A 158 -4.93 -3.24 -16.21
CA ASP A 158 -4.13 -4.46 -16.23
C ASP A 158 -4.50 -5.35 -17.40
N PHE A 159 -3.47 -5.98 -17.96
CA PHE A 159 -3.65 -7.03 -18.95
C PHE A 159 -4.06 -8.33 -18.28
N LYS A 160 -4.87 -9.12 -18.98
CA LYS A 160 -5.35 -10.43 -18.53
C LYS A 160 -4.77 -11.52 -19.40
N ASN A 161 -4.29 -12.59 -18.78
CA ASN A 161 -3.94 -13.81 -19.50
C ASN A 161 -5.22 -14.53 -19.96
N ASP A 162 -5.11 -15.41 -20.94
CA ASP A 162 -6.26 -16.15 -21.49
C ASP A 162 -7.00 -16.98 -20.42
N ASN A 163 -6.32 -17.41 -19.37
CA ASN A 163 -6.91 -18.12 -18.23
C ASN A 163 -7.53 -17.19 -17.16
N GLU A 164 -7.34 -15.89 -17.28
CA GLU A 164 -7.88 -14.87 -16.37
C GLU A 164 -9.08 -14.14 -16.97
N ILE A 165 -9.54 -14.47 -18.17
CA ILE A 165 -10.71 -13.88 -18.81
C ILE A 165 -11.97 -14.72 -18.60
N ALA A 166 -13.11 -14.06 -18.42
CA ALA A 166 -14.41 -14.73 -18.32
C ALA A 166 -15.03 -14.97 -19.71
N GLU A 167 -16.11 -15.74 -19.75
CA GLU A 167 -16.84 -16.04 -20.97
C GLU A 167 -17.22 -14.75 -21.73
N GLY A 168 -17.11 -14.80 -23.06
CA GLY A 168 -17.36 -13.63 -23.91
C GLY A 168 -16.26 -12.59 -23.91
N ASN A 169 -15.00 -12.97 -23.54
CA ASN A 169 -13.85 -12.08 -23.45
C ASN A 169 -14.10 -10.89 -22.51
N THR A 170 -14.67 -11.17 -21.34
CA THR A 170 -15.00 -10.16 -20.34
C THR A 170 -14.06 -10.22 -19.13
N CYS A 171 -13.89 -9.08 -18.47
CA CYS A 171 -13.14 -9.01 -17.20
C CYS A 171 -13.93 -9.73 -16.10
N PRO A 172 -13.37 -10.71 -15.38
CA PRO A 172 -14.09 -11.43 -14.32
C PRO A 172 -14.41 -10.56 -13.10
N ILE A 173 -13.71 -9.43 -12.95
CA ILE A 173 -13.91 -8.50 -11.83
C ILE A 173 -14.93 -7.41 -12.17
N HIS A 174 -14.85 -6.86 -13.37
CA HIS A 174 -15.66 -5.69 -13.78
C HIS A 174 -16.78 -6.01 -14.74
N HIS A 175 -16.84 -7.25 -15.27
CA HIS A 175 -17.85 -7.73 -16.22
C HIS A 175 -18.02 -6.84 -17.47
N ILE A 176 -16.92 -6.20 -17.90
CA ILE A 176 -16.85 -5.40 -19.12
C ILE A 176 -16.10 -6.16 -20.22
N PRO A 177 -16.40 -5.92 -21.49
CA PRO A 177 -15.60 -6.44 -22.60
C PRO A 177 -14.14 -6.01 -22.47
N LEU A 178 -13.25 -6.89 -22.87
CA LEU A 178 -11.82 -6.64 -22.95
C LEU A 178 -11.45 -6.37 -24.40
N ASP A 179 -10.57 -5.40 -24.62
CA ASP A 179 -9.99 -5.12 -25.92
C ASP A 179 -8.64 -5.82 -26.05
N ARG A 180 -8.30 -6.26 -27.27
CA ARG A 180 -6.99 -6.81 -27.55
C ARG A 180 -6.07 -5.67 -27.93
N GLU A 181 -5.08 -5.40 -27.08
CA GLU A 181 -4.11 -4.33 -27.27
C GLU A 181 -2.70 -4.87 -27.49
N GLN A 182 -1.95 -4.12 -28.27
CA GLN A 182 -0.52 -4.34 -28.47
C GLN A 182 0.19 -3.04 -28.09
N GLU A 183 1.16 -3.15 -27.18
CA GLU A 183 1.94 -2.02 -26.70
C GLU A 183 3.39 -2.43 -26.48
N GLU A 184 4.34 -1.57 -26.86
CA GLU A 184 5.73 -1.71 -26.47
C GLU A 184 5.88 -1.17 -25.04
N ASN A 185 6.33 -2.03 -24.13
CA ASN A 185 6.44 -1.70 -22.71
C ASN A 185 7.75 -2.23 -22.13
N TRP A 186 8.21 -1.63 -21.07
CA TRP A 186 9.20 -2.23 -20.18
C TRP A 186 8.55 -3.34 -19.37
N PHE A 187 9.27 -4.46 -19.23
CA PHE A 187 8.84 -5.61 -18.44
C PHE A 187 9.71 -5.79 -17.22
N PHE A 188 9.11 -6.22 -16.14
CA PHE A 188 9.79 -6.73 -14.95
C PHE A 188 9.94 -8.25 -15.04
N ARG A 189 11.16 -8.76 -14.84
CA ARG A 189 11.47 -10.20 -14.88
C ARG A 189 10.96 -10.93 -13.64
N LEU A 190 9.65 -10.96 -13.45
CA LEU A 190 9.03 -11.63 -12.31
C LEU A 190 9.36 -13.12 -12.28
N SER A 191 9.48 -13.76 -13.44
CA SER A 191 9.83 -15.18 -13.57
C SER A 191 11.20 -15.52 -12.97
N ALA A 192 12.14 -14.56 -12.91
CA ALA A 192 13.44 -14.75 -12.27
C ALA A 192 13.35 -14.98 -10.74
N PHE A 193 12.21 -14.67 -10.14
CA PHE A 193 11.95 -14.80 -8.70
C PHE A 193 11.11 -16.03 -8.36
N GLN A 194 10.89 -16.97 -9.28
CA GLN A 194 10.11 -18.19 -9.06
C GLN A 194 10.57 -18.93 -7.80
N GLU A 195 11.81 -19.44 -7.78
CA GLU A 195 12.34 -20.18 -6.64
C GLU A 195 12.44 -19.38 -5.33
N PRO A 196 12.89 -18.09 -5.33
CA PRO A 196 12.85 -17.27 -4.13
C PRO A 196 11.44 -17.14 -3.52
N LEU A 197 10.42 -16.96 -4.35
CA LEU A 197 9.04 -16.82 -3.90
C LEU A 197 8.44 -18.15 -3.45
N GLU A 198 8.77 -19.28 -4.11
CA GLU A 198 8.39 -20.63 -3.62
C GLU A 198 8.94 -20.88 -2.22
N ARG A 199 10.20 -20.51 -1.96
CA ARG A 199 10.79 -20.62 -0.62
C ARG A 199 10.11 -19.72 0.39
N LEU A 200 9.80 -18.47 0.02
CA LEU A 200 9.13 -17.51 0.90
C LEU A 200 7.73 -17.94 1.29
N LEU A 201 7.00 -18.56 0.35
CA LEU A 201 5.60 -18.98 0.51
C LEU A 201 5.46 -20.50 0.82
N ALA A 202 6.55 -21.16 1.19
CA ALA A 202 6.54 -22.58 1.53
C ALA A 202 5.54 -22.90 2.65
N GLU A 203 5.15 -24.15 2.73
CA GLU A 203 4.27 -24.65 3.80
C GLU A 203 4.87 -24.34 5.18
N GLY A 204 4.04 -23.83 6.09
CA GLY A 204 4.50 -23.39 7.41
C GLY A 204 5.16 -22.02 7.47
N SER A 205 5.29 -21.32 6.35
CA SER A 205 5.76 -19.94 6.34
C SER A 205 4.84 -19.04 7.16
N ASN A 206 5.45 -18.13 7.93
CA ASN A 206 4.74 -17.09 8.67
C ASN A 206 4.59 -15.77 7.89
N PHE A 207 5.03 -15.72 6.63
CA PHE A 207 5.02 -14.51 5.84
C PHE A 207 3.60 -14.02 5.54
N VAL A 208 2.68 -14.92 5.20
CA VAL A 208 1.28 -14.59 4.91
C VAL A 208 0.35 -15.23 5.94
N ALA A 209 -0.57 -14.46 6.52
CA ALA A 209 -1.62 -14.94 7.40
C ALA A 209 -3.00 -14.40 6.94
N PRO A 210 -4.08 -15.15 7.14
CA PRO A 210 -4.14 -16.52 7.65
C PRO A 210 -3.64 -17.56 6.63
N VAL A 211 -3.49 -18.82 7.06
CA VAL A 211 -2.94 -19.91 6.25
C VAL A 211 -3.70 -20.13 4.93
N ALA A 212 -5.00 -19.87 4.89
CA ALA A 212 -5.78 -19.95 3.65
C ALA A 212 -5.26 -18.96 2.58
N ARG A 213 -4.76 -17.81 2.99
CA ARG A 213 -4.18 -16.81 2.07
C ARG A 213 -2.75 -17.17 1.68
N LEU A 214 -1.99 -17.78 2.58
CA LEU A 214 -0.70 -18.37 2.22
C LEU A 214 -0.86 -19.43 1.12
N ASN A 215 -1.82 -20.34 1.28
CA ASN A 215 -2.09 -21.38 0.28
C ASN A 215 -2.53 -20.80 -1.07
N GLU A 216 -3.33 -19.73 -1.07
CA GLU A 216 -3.75 -19.03 -2.29
C GLU A 216 -2.54 -18.40 -3.01
N ALA A 217 -1.68 -17.69 -2.27
CA ALA A 217 -0.47 -17.08 -2.83
C ALA A 217 0.51 -18.14 -3.36
N ARG A 218 0.70 -19.24 -2.60
CA ARG A 218 1.53 -20.37 -3.02
C ARG A 218 1.01 -21.00 -4.29
N SER A 219 -0.27 -21.32 -4.37
CA SER A 219 -0.88 -21.91 -5.57
C SER A 219 -0.75 -21.00 -6.79
N PHE A 220 -0.76 -19.68 -6.61
CA PHE A 220 -0.49 -18.76 -7.71
C PHE A 220 0.95 -18.88 -8.23
N VAL A 221 1.93 -18.96 -7.33
CA VAL A 221 3.35 -19.11 -7.71
C VAL A 221 3.64 -20.46 -8.33
N GLU A 222 3.04 -21.55 -7.81
CA GLU A 222 3.18 -22.92 -8.33
C GLU A 222 2.68 -23.09 -9.78
N GLN A 223 1.83 -22.20 -10.28
CA GLN A 223 1.41 -22.20 -11.69
C GLN A 223 2.48 -21.72 -12.67
N GLY A 224 3.60 -21.22 -12.15
CA GLY A 224 4.70 -20.62 -12.92
C GLY A 224 4.50 -19.14 -13.15
N LEU A 225 5.47 -18.35 -12.71
CA LEU A 225 5.47 -16.90 -12.84
C LEU A 225 5.85 -16.49 -14.26
N ARG A 226 5.15 -15.48 -14.77
CA ARG A 226 5.46 -14.82 -16.04
C ARG A 226 5.88 -13.38 -15.77
N ASP A 227 6.74 -12.86 -16.65
CA ASP A 227 7.15 -11.46 -16.60
C ASP A 227 5.96 -10.54 -16.78
N VAL A 228 5.98 -9.40 -16.10
CA VAL A 228 4.87 -8.47 -16.07
C VAL A 228 5.25 -7.13 -16.67
N SER A 229 4.31 -6.51 -17.37
CA SER A 229 4.49 -5.18 -17.94
C SER A 229 4.67 -4.16 -16.82
N LEU A 230 5.82 -3.50 -16.83
CA LEU A 230 6.30 -2.55 -15.82
C LEU A 230 5.89 -1.11 -16.13
N SER A 231 5.64 -0.81 -17.41
CA SER A 231 5.39 0.57 -17.85
C SER A 231 4.16 0.68 -18.76
N ARG A 232 3.78 1.93 -19.03
CA ARG A 232 2.71 2.31 -19.95
C ARG A 232 3.21 3.47 -20.84
N GLY A 233 3.21 3.28 -22.15
CA GLY A 233 3.63 4.29 -23.11
C GLY A 233 2.53 5.29 -23.48
N LYS A 234 1.26 4.88 -23.37
CA LYS A 234 0.11 5.73 -23.72
C LYS A 234 -0.39 6.63 -22.57
N LEU A 235 0.00 6.32 -21.34
CA LEU A 235 -0.42 7.03 -20.13
C LEU A 235 0.59 8.11 -19.78
N THR A 236 0.11 9.29 -19.40
CA THR A 236 0.96 10.42 -18.96
C THR A 236 0.86 10.72 -17.46
N TRP A 237 -0.17 10.17 -16.79
CA TRP A 237 -0.41 10.37 -15.38
C TRP A 237 0.19 9.22 -14.54
N GLY A 238 1.43 9.40 -14.10
CA GLY A 238 2.23 8.43 -13.36
C GLY A 238 3.65 8.91 -13.14
N VAL A 239 4.47 8.12 -12.45
CA VAL A 239 5.89 8.41 -12.28
C VAL A 239 6.65 8.04 -13.56
N PRO A 240 7.38 8.98 -14.19
CA PRO A 240 8.14 8.69 -15.41
C PRO A 240 9.26 7.67 -15.17
N VAL A 241 9.45 6.78 -16.15
CA VAL A 241 10.55 5.82 -16.16
C VAL A 241 11.88 6.57 -16.38
N PRO A 242 12.86 6.48 -15.46
CA PRO A 242 14.06 7.32 -15.52
C PRO A 242 14.96 7.04 -16.74
N TRP A 243 14.98 5.80 -17.24
CA TRP A 243 15.75 5.41 -18.43
C TRP A 243 14.94 5.51 -19.75
N ASP A 244 13.64 5.79 -19.69
CA ASP A 244 12.77 6.01 -20.85
C ASP A 244 11.61 6.94 -20.51
N PRO A 245 11.80 8.27 -20.59
CA PRO A 245 10.79 9.26 -20.16
C PRO A 245 9.49 9.26 -20.98
N ASN A 246 9.42 8.53 -22.09
CA ASN A 246 8.18 8.36 -22.86
C ASN A 246 7.20 7.39 -22.20
N HIS A 247 7.65 6.67 -21.16
CA HIS A 247 6.84 5.75 -20.37
C HIS A 247 6.67 6.25 -18.94
N VAL A 248 5.53 5.91 -18.33
CA VAL A 248 5.34 5.99 -16.88
C VAL A 248 5.29 4.58 -16.30
N PHE A 249 5.63 4.42 -15.03
CA PHE A 249 5.50 3.13 -14.36
C PHE A 249 4.03 2.70 -14.28
N TYR A 250 3.81 1.41 -14.43
CA TYR A 250 2.54 0.78 -14.11
C TYR A 250 2.24 1.01 -12.63
N VAL A 251 1.04 1.47 -12.35
CA VAL A 251 0.65 2.00 -11.03
C VAL A 251 1.01 1.11 -9.84
N TRP A 252 0.98 -0.21 -9.99
CA TRP A 252 1.34 -1.11 -8.90
C TRP A 252 2.84 -1.09 -8.54
N PHE A 253 3.73 -0.82 -9.49
CA PHE A 253 5.17 -0.67 -9.20
C PHE A 253 5.47 0.66 -8.52
N ASP A 254 4.72 1.69 -8.83
CA ASP A 254 4.73 2.97 -8.15
C ASP A 254 4.08 2.84 -6.76
N ALA A 255 2.83 2.37 -6.71
CA ALA A 255 2.05 2.28 -5.49
C ALA A 255 2.70 1.40 -4.41
N LEU A 256 3.24 0.22 -4.74
CA LEU A 256 3.87 -0.68 -3.76
C LEU A 256 5.10 -0.05 -3.09
N LEU A 257 5.81 0.82 -3.78
CA LEU A 257 6.96 1.52 -3.22
C LEU A 257 6.60 2.56 -2.16
N ASN A 258 5.33 2.93 -2.00
CA ASN A 258 4.90 3.85 -0.95
C ASN A 258 5.39 3.44 0.44
N TYR A 259 5.40 2.15 0.73
CA TYR A 259 5.80 1.60 2.03
C TYR A 259 7.27 1.87 2.36
N TYR A 260 8.11 1.99 1.35
CA TYR A 260 9.52 2.33 1.49
C TYR A 260 9.74 3.85 1.40
N THR A 261 9.15 4.48 0.41
CA THR A 261 9.38 5.91 0.14
C THR A 261 8.88 6.82 1.26
N ALA A 262 7.75 6.46 1.89
CA ALA A 262 7.17 7.23 3.00
C ALA A 262 8.14 7.41 4.16
N LEU A 263 8.98 6.43 4.46
CA LEU A 263 9.94 6.50 5.55
C LEU A 263 11.01 7.57 5.33
N GLY A 264 11.32 7.90 4.08
CA GLY A 264 12.32 8.92 3.75
C GLY A 264 11.91 10.36 4.09
N PHE A 265 10.65 10.60 4.43
CA PHE A 265 10.12 11.92 4.76
C PHE A 265 8.87 11.87 5.67
N GLY A 266 8.65 10.73 6.31
CA GLY A 266 7.39 10.41 6.99
C GLY A 266 7.26 10.98 8.39
N ARG A 267 8.34 11.29 9.09
CA ARG A 267 8.26 11.82 10.45
C ARG A 267 8.81 13.25 10.46
N GLU A 268 7.90 14.24 10.42
CA GLU A 268 8.25 15.67 10.38
C GLU A 268 9.25 16.06 9.27
N GLY A 269 9.29 15.27 8.18
CA GLY A 269 10.23 15.45 7.06
C GLY A 269 11.58 14.75 7.24
N GLU A 270 11.79 14.02 8.33
CA GLU A 270 13.03 13.26 8.58
C GLU A 270 12.98 11.86 7.94
N ASP A 271 14.12 11.39 7.49
CA ASP A 271 14.30 10.02 7.02
C ASP A 271 14.40 9.07 8.23
N VAL A 272 13.41 8.19 8.35
CA VAL A 272 13.32 7.17 9.41
C VAL A 272 13.44 5.75 8.84
N THR A 273 13.97 5.61 7.64
CA THR A 273 14.10 4.32 6.95
C THR A 273 14.91 3.33 7.80
N ASP A 274 16.06 3.72 8.32
CA ASP A 274 16.92 2.84 9.14
C ASP A 274 16.25 2.40 10.45
N THR A 275 15.26 3.16 10.93
CA THR A 275 14.56 2.86 12.18
C THR A 275 13.42 1.88 11.97
N PHE A 276 12.66 2.02 10.87
CA PHE A 276 11.39 1.30 10.69
C PHE A 276 11.40 0.27 9.57
N TRP A 277 12.33 0.35 8.60
CA TRP A 277 12.40 -0.67 7.56
C TRP A 277 13.04 -1.97 8.08
N PRO A 278 12.55 -3.17 7.76
CA PRO A 278 11.34 -3.45 6.96
C PRO A 278 10.04 -3.42 7.78
N PRO A 279 8.88 -3.31 7.11
CA PRO A 279 7.58 -3.33 7.77
C PRO A 279 7.36 -4.57 8.64
N SER A 280 6.87 -4.36 9.86
CA SER A 280 6.50 -5.45 10.78
C SER A 280 5.26 -6.19 10.28
N VAL A 281 4.28 -5.44 9.74
CA VAL A 281 3.09 -6.02 9.12
C VAL A 281 2.44 -5.08 8.12
N HIS A 282 2.05 -5.63 6.96
CA HIS A 282 1.09 -5.03 6.06
C HIS A 282 -0.30 -5.64 6.33
N LEU A 283 -1.30 -4.81 6.64
CA LEU A 283 -2.70 -5.23 6.69
C LEU A 283 -3.33 -4.95 5.33
N ILE A 284 -3.83 -5.98 4.65
CA ILE A 284 -4.38 -5.84 3.29
C ILE A 284 -5.69 -6.60 3.09
N GLY A 285 -6.49 -6.19 2.13
CA GLY A 285 -7.63 -6.94 1.64
C GLY A 285 -7.20 -8.10 0.72
N LYS A 286 -8.04 -9.14 0.64
CA LYS A 286 -7.72 -10.35 -0.16
C LYS A 286 -7.61 -10.09 -1.66
N ASP A 287 -8.22 -9.04 -2.17
CA ASP A 287 -8.24 -8.64 -3.59
C ASP A 287 -6.88 -8.16 -4.11
N ILE A 288 -6.01 -7.74 -3.20
CA ILE A 288 -4.65 -7.28 -3.52
C ILE A 288 -3.56 -8.24 -3.03
N LEU A 289 -3.94 -9.48 -2.69
CA LEU A 289 -2.99 -10.49 -2.21
C LEU A 289 -1.85 -10.74 -3.19
N LYS A 290 -2.15 -10.95 -4.48
CA LYS A 290 -1.16 -11.21 -5.54
C LYS A 290 -0.05 -10.14 -5.56
N PHE A 291 -0.43 -8.89 -5.47
CA PHE A 291 0.51 -7.77 -5.52
C PHE A 291 1.43 -7.72 -4.29
N HIS A 292 0.90 -8.00 -3.11
CA HIS A 292 1.68 -7.92 -1.87
C HIS A 292 2.44 -9.18 -1.52
N ALA A 293 1.96 -10.36 -1.93
CA ALA A 293 2.61 -11.64 -1.63
C ALA A 293 3.58 -12.09 -2.72
N VAL A 294 3.47 -11.56 -3.95
CA VAL A 294 4.28 -11.98 -5.09
C VAL A 294 5.06 -10.80 -5.71
N TYR A 295 4.37 -9.78 -6.22
CA TYR A 295 5.05 -8.68 -6.92
C TYR A 295 5.92 -7.84 -5.98
N TRP A 296 5.41 -7.49 -4.81
CA TRP A 296 6.14 -6.69 -3.83
C TRP A 296 7.43 -7.36 -3.33
N PRO A 297 7.43 -8.62 -2.85
CA PRO A 297 8.67 -9.28 -2.48
C PRO A 297 9.66 -9.43 -3.64
N ALA A 298 9.18 -9.74 -4.84
CA ALA A 298 10.04 -9.83 -6.02
C ALA A 298 10.71 -8.48 -6.34
N LEU A 299 9.95 -7.38 -6.29
CA LEU A 299 10.45 -6.03 -6.51
C LEU A 299 11.51 -5.64 -5.48
N LEU A 300 11.27 -5.95 -4.21
CA LEU A 300 12.24 -5.71 -3.14
C LEU A 300 13.52 -6.52 -3.32
N MET A 301 13.40 -7.81 -3.65
CA MET A 301 14.57 -8.66 -3.97
C MET A 301 15.36 -8.10 -5.15
N ALA A 302 14.66 -7.64 -6.22
CA ALA A 302 15.28 -7.03 -7.38
C ALA A 302 16.03 -5.74 -7.05
N ALA A 303 15.53 -4.97 -6.09
CA ALA A 303 16.15 -3.74 -5.60
C ALA A 303 17.23 -3.99 -4.52
N GLY A 304 17.41 -5.23 -4.04
CA GLY A 304 18.30 -5.55 -2.92
C GLY A 304 17.83 -4.98 -1.58
N LEU A 305 16.52 -4.89 -1.38
CA LEU A 305 15.88 -4.40 -0.15
C LEU A 305 15.36 -5.57 0.69
N GLU A 306 15.32 -5.39 2.02
CA GLU A 306 14.74 -6.37 2.94
C GLU A 306 13.22 -6.51 2.73
N LEU A 307 12.72 -7.75 2.96
CA LEU A 307 11.30 -8.05 2.81
C LEU A 307 10.51 -7.64 4.06
N PRO A 308 9.20 -7.30 3.92
CA PRO A 308 8.31 -7.14 5.06
C PRO A 308 8.29 -8.42 5.90
N ARG A 309 8.12 -8.29 7.20
CA ARG A 309 8.11 -9.45 8.10
C ARG A 309 6.84 -10.27 7.96
N ARG A 310 5.69 -9.62 7.66
CA ARG A 310 4.40 -10.30 7.58
C ARG A 310 3.38 -9.56 6.73
N LEU A 311 2.54 -10.33 6.04
CA LEU A 311 1.29 -9.88 5.44
C LEU A 311 0.12 -10.44 6.26
N PHE A 312 -0.79 -9.58 6.72
CA PHE A 312 -2.05 -10.01 7.30
C PHE A 312 -3.20 -9.66 6.35
N VAL A 313 -3.89 -10.69 5.85
CA VAL A 313 -4.87 -10.55 4.76
C VAL A 313 -6.27 -10.78 5.29
N HIS A 314 -7.06 -9.72 5.35
CA HIS A 314 -8.44 -9.81 5.81
C HIS A 314 -9.42 -10.11 4.67
N GLY A 315 -10.61 -10.62 5.03
CA GLY A 315 -11.72 -10.84 4.10
C GLY A 315 -12.45 -9.55 3.74
N PHE A 316 -13.47 -9.68 2.88
CA PHE A 316 -14.40 -8.59 2.60
C PHE A 316 -15.43 -8.42 3.73
N LEU A 317 -15.93 -7.21 3.89
CA LEU A 317 -17.19 -6.98 4.57
C LEU A 317 -18.31 -7.52 3.67
N LEU A 318 -19.16 -8.35 4.24
CA LEU A 318 -20.29 -8.93 3.55
C LEU A 318 -21.58 -8.33 4.10
N MET A 319 -22.56 -8.15 3.22
CA MET A 319 -23.93 -7.84 3.56
C MET A 319 -24.82 -8.89 2.87
N ASP A 320 -25.61 -9.61 3.66
CA ASP A 320 -26.42 -10.74 3.18
C ASP A 320 -25.65 -11.83 2.40
N GLY A 321 -24.36 -12.01 2.76
CA GLY A 321 -23.46 -13.00 2.14
C GLY A 321 -22.76 -12.50 0.87
N GLU A 322 -23.09 -11.32 0.36
CA GLU A 322 -22.44 -10.70 -0.80
C GLU A 322 -21.43 -9.63 -0.40
N LYS A 323 -20.40 -9.42 -1.23
CA LYS A 323 -19.41 -8.34 -1.03
C LYS A 323 -20.14 -7.00 -1.03
N MET A 324 -19.97 -6.22 0.04
CA MET A 324 -20.42 -4.83 0.03
C MET A 324 -19.75 -4.08 -1.12
N SER A 325 -20.55 -3.55 -2.03
CA SER A 325 -20.07 -2.77 -3.17
C SER A 325 -20.75 -1.40 -3.17
N LYS A 326 -20.10 -0.43 -3.83
CA LYS A 326 -20.63 0.94 -3.97
C LYS A 326 -21.99 1.02 -4.68
N SER A 327 -22.37 -0.03 -5.42
CA SER A 327 -23.64 -0.13 -6.16
C SER A 327 -24.78 -0.72 -5.34
N LEU A 328 -24.52 -1.23 -4.15
CA LEU A 328 -25.52 -1.85 -3.26
C LEU A 328 -25.83 -1.01 -2.00
N GLY A 329 -25.31 0.21 -1.89
CA GLY A 329 -25.58 1.17 -0.82
C GLY A 329 -24.43 1.38 0.15
#